data_3df94692d0d096f04e2ea64675bf4127
#
_entry.id   3df94692d0d096f04e2ea64675bf4127
#
_cell.length_a   1.000
_cell.length_b   1.000
_cell.length_c   1.000
_cell.angle_alpha   90.00
_cell.angle_beta   90.00
_cell.angle_gamma   90.00
#
_symmetry.space_group_name_H-M   'P 1'
#
loop_
_entity.id
_entity.type
_entity.pdbx_description
1 polymer ?
#
loop_
_entity_poly.entity_id
_entity_poly.type
_entity_poly.pdbx_seq_one_letter_code
_entity_poly.pdbx_strand_id
1 'polypeptide(L)'
;MLLTGCSSSKDDTSADDKPSASSATSSTTSSAAPTPLPTINAARVVAALTGAGYKCVPDVPYVTCTSGATSVGVLTGSHPRPPVMALHAAGPVDTSSAEIAKVLPHLLELAHVNQRADIVTWFGQQKGGTTAQLTAGDWLVEYSAEVDTDEPGANLTLTDKLCKVNCQAE
;
A
#
# COMPACT_ATOMS: atom_id res chain seq x y z
N MET A 1 -41.36 25.32 21.31
CA MET A 1 -42.16 24.58 22.32
C MET A 1 -41.19 23.90 23.24
N LEU A 2 -41.18 24.40 24.48
CA LEU A 2 -40.44 23.87 25.62
C LEU A 2 -41.15 22.63 26.16
N LEU A 3 -40.42 21.63 26.68
CA LEU A 3 -40.86 20.91 27.88
C LEU A 3 -39.65 20.17 28.50
N THR A 4 -39.30 20.68 29.63
CA THR A 4 -38.52 20.21 30.77
C THR A 4 -39.13 18.96 31.42
N GLY A 5 -38.30 18.10 31.99
CA GLY A 5 -38.73 17.00 32.86
C GLY A 5 -37.57 16.42 33.67
N CYS A 6 -37.19 17.06 34.76
CA CYS A 6 -36.44 16.45 35.86
C CYS A 6 -37.37 15.60 36.73
N SER A 7 -36.90 14.46 37.22
CA SER A 7 -37.37 13.86 38.47
C SER A 7 -36.27 13.08 39.16
N SER A 8 -35.90 13.61 40.28
CA SER A 8 -35.12 12.97 41.35
C SER A 8 -36.03 12.02 42.14
N SER A 9 -35.51 10.91 42.60
CA SER A 9 -35.94 10.30 43.88
C SER A 9 -34.77 9.55 44.50
N LYS A 10 -34.39 9.99 45.68
CA LYS A 10 -33.63 9.27 46.70
C LYS A 10 -34.53 8.18 47.27
N ASP A 11 -33.95 7.06 47.68
CA ASP A 11 -34.01 6.62 49.09
C ASP A 11 -33.01 5.48 49.34
N ASP A 12 -32.45 5.60 50.53
CA ASP A 12 -31.59 4.73 51.31
C ASP A 12 -32.05 3.26 51.45
N THR A 13 -31.16 2.31 51.62
CA THR A 13 -30.93 1.55 52.87
C THR A 13 -29.86 0.48 52.67
N SER A 14 -28.92 0.43 53.64
CA SER A 14 -27.85 -0.48 53.91
C SER A 14 -28.18 -1.97 53.87
N ALA A 15 -27.22 -2.78 53.48
CA ALA A 15 -26.65 -3.89 54.29
C ALA A 15 -25.57 -4.67 53.50
N ASP A 16 -24.46 -4.88 54.20
CA ASP A 16 -23.37 -5.85 54.01
C ASP A 16 -23.60 -7.00 53.04
N ASP A 17 -22.64 -7.22 52.08
CA ASP A 17 -21.96 -8.51 52.04
C ASP A 17 -20.66 -8.43 51.16
N LYS A 18 -19.65 -8.99 51.70
CA LYS A 18 -18.32 -9.43 51.38
C LYS A 18 -17.90 -9.43 49.89
N PRO A 19 -16.68 -8.92 49.54
CA PRO A 19 -16.16 -8.88 48.18
C PRO A 19 -15.72 -10.26 47.70
N SER A 20 -16.38 -10.76 46.67
CA SER A 20 -15.87 -11.85 45.85
C SER A 20 -14.98 -11.25 44.78
N ALA A 21 -13.69 -11.45 44.94
CA ALA A 21 -12.67 -11.04 43.96
C ALA A 21 -12.82 -11.88 42.69
N SER A 22 -13.55 -11.38 41.72
CA SER A 22 -13.46 -11.87 40.33
C SER A 22 -12.24 -11.24 39.68
N SER A 23 -11.15 -12.00 39.66
CA SER A 23 -9.97 -11.69 38.86
C SER A 23 -10.37 -11.68 37.37
N ALA A 24 -10.69 -10.49 36.85
CA ALA A 24 -10.77 -10.30 35.41
C ALA A 24 -9.35 -10.40 34.85
N THR A 25 -9.00 -11.58 34.34
CA THR A 25 -7.81 -11.78 33.53
C THR A 25 -8.00 -10.99 32.24
N SER A 26 -7.52 -9.76 32.22
CA SER A 26 -7.39 -8.97 31.00
C SER A 26 -6.33 -9.65 30.13
N SER A 27 -6.77 -10.49 29.22
CA SER A 27 -5.93 -11.01 28.13
C SER A 27 -5.60 -9.83 27.21
N THR A 28 -4.53 -9.11 27.50
CA THR A 28 -3.88 -8.19 26.57
C THR A 28 -3.33 -9.04 25.44
N THR A 29 -4.12 -9.15 24.37
CA THR A 29 -3.64 -9.66 23.09
C THR A 29 -2.65 -8.63 22.57
N SER A 30 -1.37 -8.83 22.90
CA SER A 30 -0.27 -8.05 22.33
C SER A 30 -0.24 -8.37 20.84
N SER A 31 -0.84 -7.50 20.03
CA SER A 31 -0.71 -7.56 18.58
C SER A 31 0.74 -7.21 18.27
N ALA A 32 1.59 -8.23 18.12
CA ALA A 32 2.96 -8.03 17.71
C ALA A 32 2.95 -7.33 16.35
N ALA A 33 3.63 -6.19 16.27
CA ALA A 33 3.83 -5.50 14.99
C ALA A 33 4.48 -6.49 14.00
N PRO A 34 4.03 -6.51 12.73
CA PRO A 34 4.59 -7.42 11.74
C PRO A 34 6.09 -7.18 11.61
N THR A 35 6.87 -8.27 11.66
CA THR A 35 8.33 -8.20 11.49
C THR A 35 8.63 -7.63 10.09
N PRO A 36 9.49 -6.59 9.99
CA PRO A 36 9.87 -6.02 8.71
C PRO A 36 10.51 -7.07 7.80
N LEU A 37 10.12 -7.09 6.53
CA LEU A 37 10.72 -7.95 5.52
C LEU A 37 12.13 -7.42 5.16
N PRO A 38 13.11 -8.31 4.90
CA PRO A 38 14.43 -7.90 4.44
C PRO A 38 14.33 -7.25 3.06
N THR A 39 15.16 -6.27 2.78
CA THR A 39 15.24 -5.65 1.44
C THR A 39 15.74 -6.67 0.40
N ILE A 40 15.23 -6.56 -0.82
CA ILE A 40 15.68 -7.38 -1.96
C ILE A 40 16.01 -6.48 -3.15
N ASN A 41 17.00 -6.85 -3.94
CA ASN A 41 17.42 -6.08 -5.11
C ASN A 41 16.48 -6.26 -6.31
N ALA A 42 16.65 -5.41 -7.33
CA ALA A 42 15.82 -5.42 -8.55
C ALA A 42 15.80 -6.79 -9.26
N ALA A 43 16.94 -7.47 -9.36
CA ALA A 43 17.00 -8.78 -10.02
C ALA A 43 16.15 -9.84 -9.30
N ARG A 44 16.08 -9.80 -7.97
CA ARG A 44 15.23 -10.69 -7.18
C ARG A 44 13.75 -10.34 -7.32
N VAL A 45 13.41 -9.05 -7.40
CA VAL A 45 12.01 -8.62 -7.67
C VAL A 45 11.58 -9.13 -9.05
N VAL A 46 12.41 -8.96 -10.08
CA VAL A 46 12.13 -9.48 -11.44
C VAL A 46 11.98 -11.00 -11.44
N ALA A 47 12.85 -11.72 -10.73
CA ALA A 47 12.75 -13.17 -10.60
C ALA A 47 11.44 -13.59 -9.89
N ALA A 48 11.03 -12.87 -8.85
CA ALA A 48 9.78 -13.11 -8.13
C ALA A 48 8.55 -12.85 -9.02
N LEU A 49 8.56 -11.76 -9.79
CA LEU A 49 7.51 -11.46 -10.79
C LEU A 49 7.44 -12.56 -11.85
N THR A 50 8.58 -13.01 -12.37
CA THR A 50 8.63 -14.13 -13.32
C THR A 50 8.05 -15.41 -12.72
N GLY A 51 8.41 -15.71 -11.46
CA GLY A 51 7.84 -16.84 -10.71
C GLY A 51 6.34 -16.74 -10.48
N ALA A 52 5.81 -15.51 -10.39
CA ALA A 52 4.38 -15.21 -10.28
C ALA A 52 3.64 -15.20 -11.64
N GLY A 53 4.32 -15.56 -12.73
CA GLY A 53 3.72 -15.71 -14.06
C GLY A 53 3.75 -14.45 -14.94
N TYR A 54 4.47 -13.40 -14.52
CA TYR A 54 4.70 -12.24 -15.39
C TYR A 54 5.69 -12.58 -16.50
N LYS A 55 5.49 -11.99 -17.67
CA LYS A 55 6.44 -12.05 -18.80
C LYS A 55 7.37 -10.85 -18.72
N CYS A 56 8.62 -11.08 -18.29
CA CYS A 56 9.60 -10.04 -18.11
C CYS A 56 10.56 -9.93 -19.29
N VAL A 57 10.75 -8.73 -19.83
CA VAL A 57 11.64 -8.42 -20.94
C VAL A 57 12.57 -7.29 -20.53
N PRO A 58 13.89 -7.38 -20.77
CA PRO A 58 14.81 -6.27 -20.55
C PRO A 58 14.46 -5.09 -21.46
N ASP A 59 14.41 -3.90 -20.85
CA ASP A 59 14.14 -2.62 -21.50
C ASP A 59 15.01 -1.56 -20.81
N VAL A 60 16.31 -1.61 -21.12
CA VAL A 60 17.36 -0.86 -20.39
C VAL A 60 17.02 0.63 -20.31
N PRO A 61 17.07 1.23 -19.10
CA PRO A 61 17.59 0.69 -17.83
C PRO A 61 16.60 -0.11 -16.99
N TYR A 62 15.39 -0.38 -17.49
CA TYR A 62 14.36 -1.15 -16.81
C TYR A 62 14.32 -2.62 -17.26
N VAL A 63 13.64 -3.42 -16.46
CA VAL A 63 13.01 -4.67 -16.91
C VAL A 63 11.52 -4.45 -16.83
N THR A 64 10.82 -4.64 -17.95
CA THR A 64 9.36 -4.52 -18.03
C THR A 64 8.73 -5.91 -17.93
N CYS A 65 7.87 -6.10 -16.93
CA CYS A 65 7.17 -7.34 -16.64
C CYS A 65 5.67 -7.15 -16.89
N THR A 66 5.05 -7.92 -17.77
CA THR A 66 3.63 -7.78 -18.14
C THR A 66 2.79 -8.95 -17.64
N SER A 67 1.57 -8.66 -17.19
CA SER A 67 0.55 -9.64 -16.85
C SER A 67 -0.85 -9.07 -17.13
N GLY A 68 -1.58 -9.66 -18.08
CA GLY A 68 -2.87 -9.12 -18.52
C GLY A 68 -2.74 -7.70 -19.07
N ALA A 69 -3.54 -6.78 -18.54
CA ALA A 69 -3.57 -5.37 -18.93
C ALA A 69 -2.55 -4.49 -18.16
N THR A 70 -1.79 -5.07 -17.25
CA THR A 70 -0.83 -4.34 -16.43
C THR A 70 0.61 -4.62 -16.81
N SER A 71 1.46 -3.60 -16.69
CA SER A 71 2.91 -3.71 -16.78
C SER A 71 3.58 -3.17 -15.53
N VAL A 72 4.71 -3.77 -15.19
CA VAL A 72 5.57 -3.38 -14.05
C VAL A 72 6.96 -3.14 -14.59
N GLY A 73 7.40 -1.90 -14.57
CA GLY A 73 8.79 -1.50 -14.83
C GLY A 73 9.59 -1.56 -13.54
N VAL A 74 10.72 -2.27 -13.54
CA VAL A 74 11.65 -2.32 -12.41
C VAL A 74 12.97 -1.74 -12.86
N LEU A 75 13.38 -0.60 -12.28
CA LEU A 75 14.68 0.01 -12.57
C LEU A 75 15.79 -0.89 -12.03
N THR A 76 16.69 -1.29 -12.93
CA THR A 76 17.79 -2.20 -12.62
C THR A 76 19.03 -1.45 -12.17
N GLY A 77 19.98 -2.15 -11.55
CA GLY A 77 21.23 -1.58 -11.07
C GLY A 77 21.74 -2.28 -9.81
N SER A 78 22.90 -1.86 -9.33
CA SER A 78 23.54 -2.42 -8.14
C SER A 78 23.06 -1.72 -6.86
N HIS A 79 21.75 -1.81 -6.60
CA HIS A 79 21.11 -1.24 -5.42
C HIS A 79 20.63 -2.33 -4.47
N PRO A 80 20.59 -2.07 -3.14
CA PRO A 80 20.08 -3.02 -2.17
C PRO A 80 18.58 -3.32 -2.34
N ARG A 81 17.84 -2.40 -2.98
CA ARG A 81 16.44 -2.55 -3.40
C ARG A 81 16.22 -1.78 -4.71
N PRO A 82 15.13 -2.04 -5.47
CA PRO A 82 14.85 -1.30 -6.70
C PRO A 82 14.74 0.20 -6.41
N PRO A 83 15.50 1.06 -7.11
CA PRO A 83 15.36 2.52 -6.95
C PRO A 83 13.99 3.03 -7.35
N VAL A 84 13.43 2.45 -8.43
CA VAL A 84 12.10 2.78 -8.95
C VAL A 84 11.38 1.51 -9.37
N MET A 85 10.11 1.46 -9.05
CA MET A 85 9.15 0.50 -9.60
C MET A 85 7.95 1.28 -10.13
N ALA A 86 7.56 1.04 -11.38
CA ALA A 86 6.44 1.71 -12.02
C ALA A 86 5.39 0.67 -12.46
N LEU A 87 4.13 0.87 -12.05
CA LEU A 87 2.99 0.12 -12.56
C LEU A 87 2.28 0.98 -13.58
N HIS A 88 1.89 0.37 -14.68
CA HIS A 88 1.05 0.99 -15.69
C HIS A 88 -0.09 0.05 -16.07
N ALA A 89 -1.27 0.61 -16.30
CA ALA A 89 -2.38 -0.08 -16.92
C ALA A 89 -3.02 0.83 -17.97
N ALA A 90 -3.18 0.32 -19.17
CA ALA A 90 -3.82 1.04 -20.27
C ALA A 90 -5.36 0.96 -20.17
N GLY A 91 -6.04 1.95 -20.74
CA GLY A 91 -7.49 2.02 -20.84
C GLY A 91 -8.13 3.12 -20.01
N PRO A 92 -9.48 3.24 -20.00
CA PRO A 92 -10.18 4.24 -19.22
C PRO A 92 -9.72 4.24 -17.75
N VAL A 93 -9.57 5.43 -17.16
CA VAL A 93 -8.92 5.61 -15.83
C VAL A 93 -9.52 4.75 -14.73
N ASP A 94 -10.84 4.62 -14.68
CA ASP A 94 -11.49 3.78 -13.67
C ASP A 94 -11.12 2.30 -13.83
N THR A 95 -11.02 1.83 -15.08
CA THR A 95 -10.64 0.45 -15.39
C THR A 95 -9.17 0.21 -15.11
N SER A 96 -8.29 1.08 -15.60
CA SER A 96 -6.84 0.96 -15.43
C SER A 96 -6.44 1.09 -13.95
N SER A 97 -7.05 2.00 -13.20
CA SER A 97 -6.85 2.10 -11.75
C SER A 97 -7.32 0.84 -11.00
N ALA A 98 -8.45 0.24 -11.44
CA ALA A 98 -8.91 -1.02 -10.86
C ALA A 98 -7.96 -2.19 -11.17
N GLU A 99 -7.36 -2.23 -12.36
CA GLU A 99 -6.35 -3.23 -12.71
C GLU A 99 -5.08 -3.07 -11.86
N ILE A 100 -4.59 -1.84 -11.67
CA ILE A 100 -3.47 -1.57 -10.75
C ILE A 100 -3.84 -2.02 -9.33
N ALA A 101 -5.03 -1.68 -8.82
CA ALA A 101 -5.47 -2.05 -7.49
C ALA A 101 -5.45 -3.56 -7.23
N LYS A 102 -5.72 -4.38 -8.24
CA LYS A 102 -5.69 -5.85 -8.13
C LYS A 102 -4.28 -6.40 -7.97
N VAL A 103 -3.29 -5.84 -8.68
CA VAL A 103 -1.92 -6.35 -8.69
C VAL A 103 -1.03 -5.71 -7.63
N LEU A 104 -1.36 -4.51 -7.19
CA LEU A 104 -0.56 -3.71 -6.26
C LEU A 104 -0.19 -4.44 -4.96
N PRO A 105 -1.14 -5.06 -4.22
CA PRO A 105 -0.80 -5.75 -2.97
C PRO A 105 0.25 -6.84 -3.17
N HIS A 106 0.11 -7.61 -4.26
CA HIS A 106 1.02 -8.70 -4.58
C HIS A 106 2.41 -8.21 -5.02
N LEU A 107 2.46 -7.16 -5.84
CA LEU A 107 3.73 -6.53 -6.20
C LEU A 107 4.49 -6.03 -4.98
N LEU A 108 3.82 -5.31 -4.08
CA LEU A 108 4.43 -4.78 -2.87
C LEU A 108 4.96 -5.89 -1.94
N GLU A 109 4.30 -7.04 -1.94
CA GLU A 109 4.77 -8.24 -1.23
C GLU A 109 6.02 -8.83 -1.89
N LEU A 110 5.99 -9.05 -3.20
CA LEU A 110 7.13 -9.57 -3.98
C LEU A 110 8.37 -8.65 -3.90
N ALA A 111 8.14 -7.34 -3.81
CA ALA A 111 9.20 -6.33 -3.67
C ALA A 111 9.62 -6.07 -2.22
N HIS A 112 9.05 -6.80 -1.24
CA HIS A 112 9.33 -6.65 0.19
C HIS A 112 9.11 -5.21 0.71
N VAL A 113 8.11 -4.52 0.20
CA VAL A 113 7.75 -3.18 0.69
C VAL A 113 7.04 -3.30 2.05
N ASN A 114 7.61 -2.74 3.10
CA ASN A 114 7.08 -2.89 4.46
C ASN A 114 5.82 -2.06 4.71
N GLN A 115 5.65 -0.92 4.03
CA GLN A 115 4.49 -0.02 4.16
C GLN A 115 3.34 -0.36 3.21
N ARG A 116 3.24 -1.62 2.75
CA ARG A 116 2.27 -2.05 1.74
C ARG A 116 0.82 -1.76 2.10
N ALA A 117 0.44 -1.93 3.37
CA ALA A 117 -0.95 -1.68 3.80
C ALA A 117 -1.34 -0.20 3.65
N ASP A 118 -0.44 0.72 3.99
CA ASP A 118 -0.66 2.16 3.87
C ASP A 118 -0.78 2.57 2.41
N ILE A 119 0.11 2.04 1.54
CA ILE A 119 0.12 2.31 0.10
C ILE A 119 -1.16 1.80 -0.56
N VAL A 120 -1.59 0.58 -0.26
CA VAL A 120 -2.82 -0.02 -0.81
C VAL A 120 -4.05 0.77 -0.38
N THR A 121 -4.13 1.13 0.91
CA THR A 121 -5.23 1.92 1.46
C THR A 121 -5.30 3.29 0.81
N TRP A 122 -4.15 3.98 0.72
CA TRP A 122 -4.08 5.29 0.08
C TRP A 122 -4.45 5.23 -1.40
N PHE A 123 -3.93 4.25 -2.15
CA PHE A 123 -4.25 4.11 -3.57
C PHE A 123 -5.75 3.88 -3.80
N GLY A 124 -6.40 3.09 -2.95
CA GLY A 124 -7.85 2.85 -3.01
C GLY A 124 -8.71 4.12 -2.82
N GLN A 125 -8.13 5.21 -2.32
CA GLN A 125 -8.80 6.49 -2.12
C GLN A 125 -8.63 7.45 -3.32
N GLN A 126 -7.77 7.12 -4.32
CA GLN A 126 -7.46 7.98 -5.46
C GLN A 126 -8.49 7.86 -6.59
N LYS A 127 -9.79 7.88 -6.26
CA LYS A 127 -10.87 7.76 -7.23
C LYS A 127 -11.14 9.12 -7.90
N GLY A 128 -11.04 9.15 -9.24
CA GLY A 128 -11.35 10.35 -10.03
C GLY A 128 -10.30 11.47 -9.94
N GLY A 129 -9.19 11.26 -9.24
CA GLY A 129 -8.05 12.16 -9.24
C GLY A 129 -7.14 11.91 -10.45
N THR A 130 -6.51 12.97 -10.96
CA THR A 130 -5.52 12.85 -12.05
C THR A 130 -4.11 12.68 -11.54
N THR A 131 -3.79 13.20 -10.36
CA THR A 131 -2.48 13.08 -9.72
C THR A 131 -2.61 13.02 -8.22
N ALA A 132 -1.79 12.22 -7.57
CA ALA A 132 -1.70 12.17 -6.11
C ALA A 132 -0.32 11.65 -5.67
N GLN A 133 0.09 11.96 -4.44
CA GLN A 133 1.39 11.57 -3.90
C GLN A 133 1.26 11.16 -2.44
N LEU A 134 2.03 10.14 -2.06
CA LEU A 134 2.17 9.65 -0.68
C LEU A 134 3.63 9.44 -0.35
N THR A 135 4.05 9.83 0.85
CA THR A 135 5.27 9.32 1.46
C THR A 135 4.93 8.22 2.45
N ALA A 136 5.33 6.99 2.16
CA ALA A 136 5.12 5.82 2.99
C ALA A 136 6.48 5.26 3.44
N GLY A 137 6.93 5.64 4.64
CA GLY A 137 8.27 5.30 5.12
C GLY A 137 9.37 5.81 4.18
N ASP A 138 10.14 4.88 3.65
CA ASP A 138 11.25 5.17 2.72
C ASP A 138 10.81 5.29 1.26
N TRP A 139 9.52 5.17 0.97
CA TRP A 139 8.98 5.22 -0.38
C TRP A 139 8.25 6.53 -0.65
N LEU A 140 8.53 7.12 -1.81
CA LEU A 140 7.68 8.10 -2.44
C LEU A 140 6.80 7.37 -3.43
N VAL A 141 5.48 7.52 -3.30
CA VAL A 141 4.50 6.88 -4.16
C VAL A 141 3.74 7.98 -4.91
N GLU A 142 3.74 7.90 -6.23
CA GLU A 142 3.12 8.89 -7.10
C GLU A 142 2.11 8.20 -8.02
N TYR A 143 0.90 8.69 -8.02
CA TYR A 143 -0.17 8.27 -8.91
C TYR A 143 -0.41 9.33 -9.96
N SER A 144 -0.56 8.93 -11.21
CA SER A 144 -1.05 9.78 -12.30
C SER A 144 -2.03 9.03 -13.19
N ALA A 145 -3.04 9.75 -13.68
CA ALA A 145 -4.01 9.25 -14.64
C ALA A 145 -3.99 10.12 -15.89
N GLU A 146 -3.89 9.49 -17.05
CA GLU A 146 -3.91 10.13 -18.35
C GLU A 146 -5.33 9.98 -18.94
N VAL A 147 -6.09 11.09 -18.95
CA VAL A 147 -7.52 11.09 -19.31
C VAL A 147 -7.79 11.59 -20.71
N ASP A 148 -6.99 12.56 -21.19
CA ASP A 148 -7.20 13.28 -22.45
C ASP A 148 -6.08 13.00 -23.47
N THR A 149 -5.63 11.74 -23.55
CA THR A 149 -4.58 11.30 -24.47
C THR A 149 -5.12 10.24 -25.44
N ASP A 150 -4.40 10.00 -26.53
CA ASP A 150 -4.70 8.92 -27.47
C ASP A 150 -4.60 7.53 -26.82
N GLU A 151 -3.82 7.44 -25.75
CA GLU A 151 -3.63 6.21 -24.95
C GLU A 151 -3.92 6.51 -23.46
N PRO A 152 -5.22 6.53 -23.06
CA PRO A 152 -5.57 6.73 -21.67
C PRO A 152 -5.05 5.60 -20.79
N GLY A 153 -4.74 5.93 -19.54
CA GLY A 153 -4.21 4.94 -18.63
C GLY A 153 -4.03 5.48 -17.20
N ALA A 154 -3.56 4.61 -16.33
CA ALA A 154 -3.15 4.96 -14.97
C ALA A 154 -1.72 4.48 -14.72
N ASN A 155 -0.96 5.28 -13.99
CA ASN A 155 0.39 5.02 -13.58
C ASN A 155 0.52 5.12 -12.06
N LEU A 156 1.30 4.23 -11.46
CA LEU A 156 1.69 4.29 -10.06
C LEU A 156 3.19 4.04 -9.95
N THR A 157 3.94 5.04 -9.51
CA THR A 157 5.40 4.96 -9.37
C THR A 157 5.79 4.91 -7.89
N LEU A 158 6.67 3.99 -7.54
CA LEU A 158 7.29 3.89 -6.22
C LEU A 158 8.78 4.20 -6.36
N THR A 159 9.24 5.25 -5.70
CA THR A 159 10.65 5.69 -5.71
C THR A 159 11.26 5.49 -4.32
N ASP A 160 12.41 4.83 -4.27
CA ASP A 160 13.20 4.67 -3.05
C ASP A 160 13.88 5.98 -2.65
N LYS A 161 13.44 6.61 -1.56
CA LYS A 161 14.02 7.84 -1.01
C LYS A 161 15.41 7.66 -0.44
N LEU A 162 15.85 6.45 -0.16
CA LEU A 162 17.19 6.15 0.35
C LEU A 162 18.21 5.95 -0.76
N CYS A 163 17.77 5.82 -1.99
CA CYS A 163 18.67 5.79 -3.14
C CYS A 163 19.43 7.12 -3.28
N LYS A 164 20.74 7.06 -3.53
CA LYS A 164 21.61 8.26 -3.60
C LYS A 164 22.27 8.46 -4.96
N VAL A 165 22.43 7.40 -5.74
CA VAL A 165 23.17 7.42 -7.01
C VAL A 165 22.42 6.56 -8.03
N ASN A 166 22.27 7.06 -9.24
CA ASN A 166 21.58 6.38 -10.35
C ASN A 166 20.16 5.92 -9.97
N CYS A 167 19.40 6.83 -9.33
CA CYS A 167 18.09 6.56 -8.78
C CYS A 167 16.97 6.84 -9.77
N GLN A 168 17.28 7.33 -10.94
CA GLN A 168 16.34 7.62 -12.03
C GLN A 168 16.87 7.02 -13.32
N ALA A 169 15.98 6.69 -14.24
CA ALA A 169 16.36 6.38 -15.60
C ALA A 169 16.90 7.68 -16.26
N GLU A 170 18.10 7.61 -16.84
CA GLU A 170 18.60 8.64 -17.73
C GLU A 170 18.02 8.48 -19.14
#